data_a69912b25c9e94f551e7b36e62431a30
#
_entry.id   a69912b25c9e94f551e7b36e62431a30
#
_cell.length_a   1.000
_cell.length_b   1.000
_cell.length_c   1.000
_cell.angle_alpha   90.00
_cell.angle_beta   90.00
_cell.angle_gamma   90.00
#
_symmetry.space_group_name_H-M   'P 1'
#
loop_
_entity.id
_entity.type
_entity.pdbx_description
1 polymer ?
#
loop_
_entity_poly.entity_id
_entity_poly.type
_entity_poly.pdbx_seq_one_letter_code
_entity_poly.pdbx_strand_id
1 'polypeptide(L)'
;MGILKVASACMNAQMDKTANLRKMLDWMELAAQSGAKLLVFPEQILSGYLFNCRTLYNEQFAYHYANAETVPDGPSVRTISEKAAELGLYVVFGMTEQDGAEPDILYNTAVLIGPEGYIGKYRKVHLPMDELNMYTPGERFPVFQTAIGRIGLMICYDKSFPEAARSMVLDGAQLLVCPTAWGIRHPEKMDLERDEARLLNDLYDKVRATENMVYLISSNQVFQTKEAWYCGHSAIYAPSGEQLACTGFREGICYGEIDLTQGIIRARYLAHNGNRPVRERQPQTYTGLYRFMEKGTQL
;
A
#
# COMPACT_ATOMS: atom_id res chain seq x y z
N MET A 1 12.99 -19.44 6.25
CA MET A 1 13.37 -18.01 6.38
C MET A 1 13.41 -17.71 7.87
N GLY A 2 14.35 -16.87 8.32
CA GLY A 2 14.39 -16.43 9.73
C GLY A 2 13.46 -15.25 10.00
N ILE A 3 13.59 -14.66 11.18
CA ILE A 3 12.90 -13.43 11.56
C ILE A 3 13.36 -12.28 10.65
N LEU A 4 12.40 -11.57 10.10
CA LEU A 4 12.60 -10.44 9.21
C LEU A 4 12.14 -9.15 9.92
N LYS A 5 13.01 -8.17 10.08
CA LYS A 5 12.63 -6.85 10.55
C LYS A 5 12.10 -6.02 9.38
N VAL A 6 10.89 -5.50 9.53
CA VAL A 6 10.19 -4.69 8.52
C VAL A 6 9.78 -3.34 9.11
N ALA A 7 9.58 -2.36 8.25
CA ALA A 7 9.28 -1.00 8.63
C ALA A 7 8.08 -0.45 7.85
N SER A 8 7.25 0.33 8.53
CA SER A 8 6.17 1.11 7.92
C SER A 8 6.36 2.58 8.24
N ALA A 9 6.43 3.40 7.20
CA ALA A 9 6.57 4.84 7.29
C ALA A 9 5.20 5.51 7.44
N CYS A 10 5.10 6.47 8.31
CA CYS A 10 4.00 7.42 8.42
C CYS A 10 4.56 8.78 8.06
N MET A 11 4.34 9.22 6.83
CA MET A 11 5.03 10.38 6.28
C MET A 11 4.06 11.34 5.60
N ASN A 12 4.24 12.63 5.83
CA ASN A 12 3.52 13.67 5.12
C ASN A 12 4.17 13.92 3.75
N ALA A 13 3.39 13.82 2.68
CA ALA A 13 3.81 14.21 1.34
C ALA A 13 3.28 15.60 0.99
N GLN A 14 4.11 16.41 0.40
CA GLN A 14 3.73 17.72 -0.15
C GLN A 14 3.65 17.65 -1.68
N MET A 15 3.04 18.66 -2.30
CA MET A 15 3.08 18.86 -3.76
C MET A 15 4.46 19.42 -4.15
N ASP A 16 5.50 18.71 -3.73
CA ASP A 16 6.91 18.99 -4.02
C ASP A 16 7.66 17.65 -4.12
N LYS A 17 7.74 17.12 -5.34
CA LYS A 17 8.38 15.84 -5.64
C LYS A 17 9.84 15.78 -5.17
N THR A 18 10.58 16.88 -5.31
CA THR A 18 12.00 16.93 -4.94
C THR A 18 12.19 16.85 -3.42
N ALA A 19 11.38 17.59 -2.67
CA ALA A 19 11.41 17.54 -1.20
C ALA A 19 10.97 16.17 -0.68
N ASN A 20 9.92 15.58 -1.26
CA ASN A 20 9.44 14.25 -0.92
C ASN A 20 10.52 13.20 -1.18
N LEU A 21 11.15 13.21 -2.37
CA LEU A 21 12.22 12.27 -2.72
C LEU A 21 13.39 12.34 -1.73
N ARG A 22 13.86 13.55 -1.42
CA ARG A 22 14.93 13.73 -0.44
C ARG A 22 14.59 13.10 0.90
N LYS A 23 13.41 13.40 1.42
CA LYS A 23 12.92 12.87 2.69
C LYS A 23 12.79 11.35 2.67
N MET A 24 12.34 10.77 1.54
CA MET A 24 12.28 9.32 1.36
C MET A 24 13.68 8.69 1.45
N LEU A 25 14.69 9.28 0.79
CA LEU A 25 16.06 8.78 0.82
C LEU A 25 16.65 8.81 2.25
N ASP A 26 16.43 9.90 2.98
CA ASP A 26 16.86 10.01 4.40
C ASP A 26 16.17 8.91 5.25
N TRP A 27 14.91 8.63 5.02
CA TRP A 27 14.18 7.61 5.76
C TRP A 27 14.54 6.18 5.37
N MET A 28 14.99 5.95 4.13
CA MET A 28 15.59 4.68 3.72
C MET A 28 16.87 4.40 4.52
N GLU A 29 17.71 5.41 4.72
CA GLU A 29 18.90 5.29 5.56
C GLU A 29 18.57 4.96 7.02
N LEU A 30 17.59 5.66 7.61
CA LEU A 30 17.15 5.38 8.98
C LEU A 30 16.60 3.95 9.13
N ALA A 31 15.82 3.49 8.16
CA ALA A 31 15.29 2.14 8.18
C ALA A 31 16.40 1.08 8.07
N ALA A 32 17.34 1.27 7.16
CA ALA A 32 18.50 0.38 7.00
C ALA A 32 19.37 0.35 8.25
N GLN A 33 19.68 1.51 8.85
CA GLN A 33 20.43 1.61 10.11
C GLN A 33 19.74 0.88 11.26
N SER A 34 18.40 0.84 11.27
CA SER A 34 17.65 0.06 12.26
C SER A 34 17.70 -1.44 12.03
N GLY A 35 18.26 -1.91 10.91
CA GLY A 35 18.30 -3.31 10.49
C GLY A 35 17.04 -3.79 9.74
N ALA A 36 16.15 -2.89 9.33
CA ALA A 36 15.00 -3.25 8.51
C ALA A 36 15.46 -3.79 7.14
N LYS A 37 14.72 -4.78 6.63
CA LYS A 37 14.93 -5.36 5.31
C LYS A 37 13.85 -4.93 4.30
N LEU A 38 12.73 -4.40 4.77
CA LEU A 38 11.67 -3.83 3.96
C LEU A 38 11.20 -2.54 4.60
N LEU A 39 11.09 -1.47 3.81
CA LEU A 39 10.44 -0.22 4.19
C LEU A 39 9.26 0.03 3.23
N VAL A 40 8.10 0.30 3.81
CA VAL A 40 6.90 0.67 3.07
C VAL A 40 6.61 2.14 3.31
N PHE A 41 6.46 2.90 2.24
CA PHE A 41 6.02 4.29 2.23
C PHE A 41 4.54 4.41 1.86
N PRO A 42 3.89 5.55 2.19
CA PRO A 42 2.50 5.80 1.84
C PRO A 42 2.21 5.85 0.34
N GLU A 43 0.91 5.82 0.03
CA GLU A 43 0.37 6.10 -1.29
C GLU A 43 0.73 7.51 -1.73
N GLN A 44 1.10 7.67 -3.02
CA GLN A 44 1.46 8.96 -3.61
C GLN A 44 2.53 9.75 -2.85
N ILE A 45 3.40 9.05 -2.13
CA ILE A 45 4.40 9.69 -1.27
C ILE A 45 5.43 10.50 -2.06
N LEU A 46 5.75 10.06 -3.28
CA LEU A 46 6.67 10.76 -4.16
C LEU A 46 6.01 12.02 -4.75
N SER A 47 4.80 11.88 -5.27
CA SER A 47 4.12 12.93 -6.03
C SER A 47 3.30 13.89 -5.17
N GLY A 48 2.91 13.49 -3.95
CA GLY A 48 1.83 14.11 -3.20
C GLY A 48 0.47 13.53 -3.61
N TYR A 49 -0.47 13.42 -2.66
CA TYR A 49 -1.77 12.86 -2.96
C TYR A 49 -2.69 13.89 -3.61
N LEU A 50 -3.39 13.42 -4.62
CA LEU A 50 -4.39 14.17 -5.33
C LEU A 50 -5.65 14.34 -4.49
N PHE A 51 -6.11 15.58 -4.32
CA PHE A 51 -7.33 15.88 -3.61
C PHE A 51 -8.15 16.91 -4.39
N ASN A 52 -9.46 16.68 -4.52
CA ASN A 52 -10.39 17.60 -5.19
C ASN A 52 -10.16 17.77 -6.72
N CYS A 53 -10.17 16.66 -7.46
CA CYS A 53 -10.13 16.66 -8.93
C CYS A 53 -11.52 16.76 -9.57
N ARG A 54 -12.51 17.28 -8.86
CA ARG A 54 -13.86 17.49 -9.40
C ARG A 54 -13.91 18.53 -10.51
N THR A 55 -12.95 19.45 -10.52
CA THR A 55 -12.78 20.43 -11.58
C THR A 55 -11.59 20.02 -12.45
N LEU A 56 -11.85 19.62 -13.67
CA LEU A 56 -10.83 19.39 -14.68
C LEU A 56 -9.93 20.64 -14.81
N TYR A 57 -8.60 20.42 -14.94
CA TYR A 57 -7.60 21.48 -15.15
C TYR A 57 -7.31 22.41 -13.97
N ASN A 58 -7.38 21.92 -12.73
CA ASN A 58 -6.85 22.67 -11.61
C ASN A 58 -5.31 22.52 -11.50
N GLU A 59 -4.71 23.32 -10.61
CA GLU A 59 -3.25 23.31 -10.38
C GLU A 59 -2.69 21.91 -9.99
N GLN A 60 -3.47 21.10 -9.27
CA GLN A 60 -3.05 19.75 -8.88
C GLN A 60 -2.98 18.82 -10.08
N PHE A 61 -3.95 18.92 -10.98
CA PHE A 61 -3.97 18.15 -12.21
C PHE A 61 -2.72 18.44 -13.05
N ALA A 62 -2.44 19.75 -13.29
CA ALA A 62 -1.26 20.18 -14.02
C ALA A 62 0.05 19.72 -13.33
N TYR A 63 0.10 19.78 -11.99
CA TYR A 63 1.25 19.32 -11.23
C TYR A 63 1.51 17.82 -11.43
N HIS A 64 0.49 16.97 -11.33
CA HIS A 64 0.65 15.53 -11.50
C HIS A 64 1.11 15.16 -12.91
N TYR A 65 0.54 15.79 -13.95
CA TYR A 65 1.03 15.59 -15.33
C TYR A 65 2.48 16.02 -15.50
N ALA A 66 2.87 17.16 -14.93
CA ALA A 66 4.23 17.68 -15.05
C ALA A 66 5.27 16.86 -14.24
N ASN A 67 4.83 16.12 -13.21
CA ASN A 67 5.71 15.39 -12.29
C ASN A 67 5.57 13.88 -12.36
N ALA A 68 4.66 13.34 -13.16
CA ALA A 68 4.54 11.92 -13.40
C ALA A 68 5.82 11.38 -14.07
N GLU A 69 6.15 10.13 -13.77
CA GLU A 69 7.32 9.45 -14.33
C GLU A 69 6.92 8.07 -14.83
N THR A 70 7.62 7.59 -15.85
CA THR A 70 7.50 6.19 -16.27
C THR A 70 8.12 5.24 -15.26
N VAL A 71 7.62 4.02 -15.17
CA VAL A 71 8.18 2.97 -14.32
C VAL A 71 8.57 1.79 -15.23
N PRO A 72 9.86 1.33 -15.18
CA PRO A 72 10.87 1.61 -14.14
C PRO A 72 11.82 2.79 -14.44
N ASP A 73 11.76 3.42 -15.60
CA ASP A 73 12.82 4.26 -16.14
C ASP A 73 12.81 5.72 -15.66
N GLY A 74 11.84 6.11 -14.84
CA GLY A 74 11.74 7.45 -14.27
C GLY A 74 12.94 7.82 -13.40
N PRO A 75 13.36 9.10 -13.38
CA PRO A 75 14.55 9.52 -12.64
C PRO A 75 14.46 9.27 -11.14
N SER A 76 13.30 9.51 -10.53
CA SER A 76 13.10 9.24 -9.09
C SER A 76 13.13 7.74 -8.79
N VAL A 77 12.55 6.91 -9.68
CA VAL A 77 12.57 5.45 -9.53
C VAL A 77 14.01 4.92 -9.57
N ARG A 78 14.82 5.44 -10.50
CA ARG A 78 16.26 5.08 -10.58
C ARG A 78 17.02 5.48 -9.31
N THR A 79 16.84 6.72 -8.85
CA THR A 79 17.49 7.20 -7.62
C THR A 79 17.13 6.34 -6.41
N ILE A 80 15.86 5.97 -6.26
CA ILE A 80 15.41 5.08 -5.18
C ILE A 80 16.00 3.67 -5.36
N SER A 81 16.09 3.16 -6.60
CA SER A 81 16.70 1.86 -6.90
C SER A 81 18.18 1.81 -6.53
N GLU A 82 18.93 2.84 -6.90
CA GLU A 82 20.37 2.97 -6.55
C GLU A 82 20.55 2.99 -5.01
N LYS A 83 19.71 3.76 -4.32
CA LYS A 83 19.76 3.84 -2.86
C LYS A 83 19.33 2.52 -2.19
N ALA A 84 18.34 1.84 -2.72
CA ALA A 84 17.91 0.52 -2.22
C ALA A 84 19.00 -0.53 -2.36
N ALA A 85 19.73 -0.53 -3.48
CA ALA A 85 20.88 -1.41 -3.71
C ALA A 85 22.03 -1.10 -2.75
N GLU A 86 22.37 0.18 -2.55
CA GLU A 86 23.39 0.64 -1.59
C GLU A 86 23.10 0.14 -0.18
N LEU A 87 21.82 0.24 0.25
CA LEU A 87 21.40 -0.08 1.61
C LEU A 87 21.03 -1.56 1.84
N GLY A 88 20.96 -2.37 0.79
CA GLY A 88 20.49 -3.74 0.89
C GLY A 88 19.03 -3.83 1.37
N LEU A 89 18.16 -2.89 0.93
CA LEU A 89 16.83 -2.64 1.43
C LEU A 89 15.77 -2.89 0.34
N TYR A 90 14.69 -3.60 0.67
CA TYR A 90 13.47 -3.61 -0.13
C TYR A 90 12.64 -2.37 0.20
N VAL A 91 12.07 -1.74 -0.82
CA VAL A 91 11.27 -0.52 -0.68
C VAL A 91 9.97 -0.64 -1.49
N VAL A 92 8.86 -0.27 -0.86
CA VAL A 92 7.58 -0.04 -1.56
C VAL A 92 7.18 1.42 -1.37
N PHE A 93 6.81 2.09 -2.45
CA PHE A 93 6.36 3.48 -2.40
C PHE A 93 5.31 3.77 -3.48
N GLY A 94 4.44 4.76 -3.19
CA GLY A 94 3.40 5.22 -4.10
C GLY A 94 3.82 6.44 -4.92
N MET A 95 3.40 6.50 -6.19
CA MET A 95 3.66 7.62 -7.09
C MET A 95 2.61 7.75 -8.19
N THR A 96 2.56 8.89 -8.85
CA THR A 96 1.89 9.06 -10.14
C THR A 96 2.79 8.51 -11.25
N GLU A 97 2.35 7.43 -11.89
CA GLU A 97 3.01 6.85 -13.05
C GLU A 97 2.42 7.43 -14.33
N GLN A 98 3.29 7.77 -15.28
CA GLN A 98 2.91 8.07 -16.65
C GLN A 98 3.04 6.81 -17.50
N ASP A 99 2.08 6.55 -18.40
CA ASP A 99 2.20 5.44 -19.34
C ASP A 99 3.36 5.68 -20.32
N GLY A 100 4.06 4.62 -20.65
CA GLY A 100 5.25 4.70 -21.52
C GLY A 100 4.95 4.94 -22.99
N ALA A 101 3.73 4.61 -23.44
CA ALA A 101 3.29 4.74 -24.81
C ALA A 101 2.35 5.94 -25.01
N GLU A 102 1.49 6.19 -24.02
CA GLU A 102 0.44 7.21 -24.08
C GLU A 102 0.62 8.20 -22.91
N PRO A 103 1.32 9.32 -23.14
CA PRO A 103 1.75 10.23 -22.05
C PRO A 103 0.60 11.00 -21.37
N ASP A 104 -0.59 10.98 -21.93
CA ASP A 104 -1.83 11.49 -21.32
C ASP A 104 -2.50 10.50 -20.38
N ILE A 105 -2.05 9.24 -20.33
CA ILE A 105 -2.56 8.23 -19.40
C ILE A 105 -1.69 8.20 -18.14
N LEU A 106 -2.35 8.39 -17.00
CA LEU A 106 -1.73 8.33 -15.67
C LEU A 106 -2.31 7.19 -14.83
N TYR A 107 -1.49 6.69 -13.90
CA TYR A 107 -1.87 5.66 -12.94
C TYR A 107 -1.45 6.04 -11.52
N ASN A 108 -2.25 5.65 -10.54
CA ASN A 108 -1.84 5.59 -9.14
C ASN A 108 -1.10 4.28 -8.93
N THR A 109 0.22 4.34 -8.72
CA THR A 109 1.09 3.16 -8.78
C THR A 109 1.89 2.98 -7.50
N ALA A 110 1.94 1.73 -7.01
CA ALA A 110 2.91 1.28 -6.02
C ALA A 110 4.06 0.54 -6.72
N VAL A 111 5.28 0.96 -6.41
CA VAL A 111 6.51 0.39 -6.99
C VAL A 111 7.23 -0.43 -5.92
N LEU A 112 7.66 -1.64 -6.27
CA LEU A 112 8.50 -2.51 -5.45
C LEU A 112 9.91 -2.56 -6.04
N ILE A 113 10.87 -2.16 -5.22
CA ILE A 113 12.30 -2.19 -5.52
C ILE A 113 13.00 -3.05 -4.47
N GLY A 114 14.01 -3.78 -4.86
CA GLY A 114 14.90 -4.55 -3.98
C GLY A 114 16.36 -4.16 -4.15
N PRO A 115 17.25 -4.79 -3.39
CA PRO A 115 18.69 -4.62 -3.57
C PRO A 115 19.18 -4.96 -4.98
N GLU A 116 18.46 -5.82 -5.66
CA GLU A 116 18.69 -6.24 -7.05
C GLU A 116 18.13 -5.27 -8.10
N GLY A 117 17.46 -4.20 -7.68
CA GLY A 117 16.83 -3.20 -8.52
C GLY A 117 15.30 -3.31 -8.57
N TYR A 118 14.71 -2.85 -9.67
CA TYR A 118 13.26 -2.90 -9.89
C TYR A 118 12.74 -4.34 -9.97
N ILE A 119 11.70 -4.64 -9.17
CA ILE A 119 11.06 -5.96 -9.11
C ILE A 119 9.72 -5.94 -9.81
N GLY A 120 8.93 -4.89 -9.57
CA GLY A 120 7.62 -4.77 -10.19
C GLY A 120 6.81 -3.59 -9.70
N LYS A 121 5.62 -3.44 -10.28
CA LYS A 121 4.67 -2.38 -9.94
C LYS A 121 3.25 -2.90 -9.87
N TYR A 122 2.42 -2.19 -9.13
CA TYR A 122 0.99 -2.39 -9.06
C TYR A 122 0.28 -1.07 -9.37
N ARG A 123 -0.58 -1.05 -10.38
CA ARG A 123 -1.48 0.06 -10.71
C ARG A 123 -2.80 -0.16 -9.97
N LYS A 124 -3.25 0.83 -9.22
CA LYS A 124 -4.46 0.75 -8.39
C LYS A 124 -5.68 0.35 -9.21
N VAL A 125 -6.38 -0.68 -8.78
CA VAL A 125 -7.57 -1.20 -9.47
C VAL A 125 -8.83 -0.43 -9.04
N HIS A 126 -9.02 -0.22 -7.74
CA HIS A 126 -10.20 0.48 -7.24
C HIS A 126 -9.87 1.95 -6.98
N LEU A 127 -10.30 2.80 -7.89
CA LEU A 127 -10.09 4.25 -7.81
C LEU A 127 -11.29 4.90 -7.11
N PRO A 128 -11.10 5.53 -5.91
CA PRO A 128 -12.19 6.22 -5.25
C PRO A 128 -12.45 7.60 -5.87
N MET A 129 -13.71 7.99 -5.94
CA MET A 129 -14.17 9.36 -6.24
C MET A 129 -13.33 10.13 -7.27
N ASP A 130 -12.55 11.08 -6.79
CA ASP A 130 -11.81 12.04 -7.61
C ASP A 130 -10.65 11.40 -8.40
N GLU A 131 -10.14 10.26 -7.95
CA GLU A 131 -9.10 9.52 -8.67
C GLU A 131 -9.58 9.03 -10.06
N LEU A 132 -10.86 8.72 -10.21
CA LEU A 132 -11.45 8.32 -11.49
C LEU A 132 -11.37 9.40 -12.58
N ASN A 133 -11.21 10.67 -12.20
CA ASN A 133 -11.09 11.76 -13.14
C ASN A 133 -9.66 11.93 -13.67
N MET A 134 -8.69 11.25 -13.07
CA MET A 134 -7.28 11.44 -13.39
C MET A 134 -6.53 10.16 -13.74
N TYR A 135 -6.82 9.09 -13.02
CA TYR A 135 -6.09 7.83 -13.17
C TYR A 135 -6.90 6.80 -13.94
N THR A 136 -6.18 6.00 -14.70
CA THR A 136 -6.70 4.79 -15.34
C THR A 136 -6.59 3.63 -14.33
N PRO A 137 -7.64 2.80 -14.17
CA PRO A 137 -7.58 1.62 -13.31
C PRO A 137 -6.52 0.62 -13.78
N GLY A 138 -5.91 -0.06 -12.81
CA GLY A 138 -5.12 -1.26 -13.08
C GLY A 138 -6.00 -2.46 -13.41
N GLU A 139 -5.38 -3.56 -13.86
CA GLU A 139 -6.11 -4.72 -14.37
C GLU A 139 -6.01 -5.97 -13.49
N ARG A 140 -5.10 -6.01 -12.50
CA ARG A 140 -4.80 -7.21 -11.71
C ARG A 140 -4.13 -6.90 -10.38
N PHE A 141 -4.19 -7.85 -9.46
CA PHE A 141 -3.49 -7.84 -8.18
C PHE A 141 -2.27 -8.76 -8.24
N PRO A 142 -1.06 -8.25 -8.52
CA PRO A 142 0.13 -9.06 -8.69
C PRO A 142 0.71 -9.55 -7.36
N VAL A 143 1.40 -10.69 -7.43
CA VAL A 143 2.25 -11.21 -6.34
C VAL A 143 3.69 -11.31 -6.86
N PHE A 144 4.62 -10.71 -6.13
CA PHE A 144 6.02 -10.65 -6.51
C PHE A 144 6.85 -11.62 -5.67
N GLN A 145 7.64 -12.44 -6.33
CA GLN A 145 8.61 -13.31 -5.66
C GLN A 145 9.86 -12.49 -5.34
N THR A 146 10.25 -12.47 -4.08
CA THR A 146 11.47 -11.80 -3.61
C THR A 146 12.30 -12.74 -2.73
N ALA A 147 13.53 -12.36 -2.41
CA ALA A 147 14.35 -13.14 -1.47
C ALA A 147 13.80 -13.10 -0.03
N ILE A 148 13.00 -12.08 0.30
CA ILE A 148 12.36 -11.93 1.62
C ILE A 148 10.94 -12.51 1.69
N GLY A 149 10.44 -13.16 0.63
CA GLY A 149 9.12 -13.78 0.58
C GLY A 149 8.27 -13.33 -0.60
N ARG A 150 7.03 -13.81 -0.67
CA ARG A 150 6.06 -13.43 -1.71
C ARG A 150 5.21 -12.27 -1.21
N ILE A 151 5.30 -11.13 -1.92
CA ILE A 151 4.68 -9.85 -1.57
C ILE A 151 3.55 -9.56 -2.54
N GLY A 152 2.35 -9.36 -2.01
CA GLY A 152 1.20 -8.83 -2.74
C GLY A 152 1.06 -7.32 -2.49
N LEU A 153 0.85 -6.54 -3.55
CA LEU A 153 0.66 -5.09 -3.46
C LEU A 153 -0.80 -4.72 -3.72
N MET A 154 -1.34 -3.88 -2.85
CA MET A 154 -2.62 -3.19 -3.01
C MET A 154 -2.46 -1.75 -2.54
N ILE A 155 -3.36 -0.85 -2.95
CA ILE A 155 -3.27 0.58 -2.58
C ILE A 155 -4.57 1.01 -1.93
N CYS A 156 -4.48 1.52 -0.69
CA CYS A 156 -5.51 2.29 0.00
C CYS A 156 -6.93 1.69 -0.10
N TYR A 157 -7.76 2.21 -0.99
CA TYR A 157 -9.15 1.80 -1.18
C TYR A 157 -9.33 0.33 -1.59
N ASP A 158 -8.32 -0.30 -2.21
CA ASP A 158 -8.37 -1.73 -2.54
C ASP A 158 -8.61 -2.60 -1.31
N LYS A 159 -8.15 -2.18 -0.13
CA LYS A 159 -8.38 -2.94 1.11
C LYS A 159 -9.83 -2.97 1.57
N SER A 160 -10.70 -2.14 0.99
CA SER A 160 -12.15 -2.22 1.23
C SER A 160 -12.77 -3.45 0.56
N PHE A 161 -12.10 -4.02 -0.43
CA PHE A 161 -12.57 -5.18 -1.20
C PHE A 161 -11.86 -6.45 -0.73
N PRO A 162 -12.55 -7.39 -0.07
CA PRO A 162 -11.94 -8.64 0.40
C PRO A 162 -11.36 -9.48 -0.73
N GLU A 163 -11.89 -9.35 -1.94
CA GLU A 163 -11.44 -10.05 -3.15
C GLU A 163 -10.00 -9.69 -3.52
N ALA A 164 -9.59 -8.43 -3.32
CA ALA A 164 -8.24 -7.95 -3.63
C ALA A 164 -7.18 -8.72 -2.83
N ALA A 165 -7.28 -8.69 -1.50
CA ALA A 165 -6.38 -9.41 -0.62
C ALA A 165 -6.47 -10.92 -0.81
N ARG A 166 -7.70 -11.45 -0.97
CA ARG A 166 -7.93 -12.88 -1.16
C ARG A 166 -7.30 -13.40 -2.44
N SER A 167 -7.41 -12.69 -3.56
CA SER A 167 -6.80 -13.09 -4.83
C SER A 167 -5.30 -13.21 -4.70
N MET A 168 -4.63 -12.22 -4.13
CA MET A 168 -3.17 -12.27 -3.91
C MET A 168 -2.74 -13.43 -3.01
N VAL A 169 -3.52 -13.73 -1.96
CA VAL A 169 -3.18 -14.86 -1.05
C VAL A 169 -3.42 -16.21 -1.72
N LEU A 170 -4.39 -16.33 -2.60
CA LEU A 170 -4.58 -17.54 -3.42
C LEU A 170 -3.43 -17.70 -4.42
N ASP A 171 -2.86 -16.63 -4.93
CA ASP A 171 -1.65 -16.62 -5.77
C ASP A 171 -0.36 -16.77 -4.94
N GLY A 172 -0.50 -16.97 -3.63
CA GLY A 172 0.58 -17.35 -2.73
C GLY A 172 1.26 -16.22 -1.97
N ALA A 173 0.69 -15.02 -1.91
CA ALA A 173 1.21 -13.94 -1.07
C ALA A 173 1.34 -14.38 0.40
N GLN A 174 2.45 -14.01 1.03
CA GLN A 174 2.76 -14.25 2.44
C GLN A 174 2.73 -12.94 3.23
N LEU A 175 2.93 -11.84 2.53
CA LEU A 175 2.90 -10.49 3.03
C LEU A 175 2.07 -9.63 2.09
N LEU A 176 1.06 -8.96 2.62
CA LEU A 176 0.30 -7.92 1.93
C LEU A 176 0.89 -6.57 2.30
N VAL A 177 1.11 -5.72 1.31
CA VAL A 177 1.64 -4.36 1.50
C VAL A 177 0.65 -3.37 0.90
N CYS A 178 0.27 -2.37 1.72
CA CYS A 178 -0.77 -1.40 1.38
C CYS A 178 -0.31 0.04 1.63
N PRO A 179 0.38 0.68 0.66
CA PRO A 179 0.49 2.13 0.63
C PRO A 179 -0.88 2.80 0.68
N THR A 180 -1.04 3.80 1.53
CA THR A 180 -2.35 4.39 1.85
C THR A 180 -2.24 5.91 1.98
N ALA A 181 -3.30 6.61 1.59
CA ALA A 181 -3.55 8.01 1.86
C ALA A 181 -4.98 8.17 2.39
N TRP A 182 -5.23 7.52 3.52
CA TRP A 182 -6.57 7.44 4.12
C TRP A 182 -6.85 8.68 4.96
N GLY A 183 -7.77 9.51 4.45
CA GLY A 183 -8.18 10.74 5.12
C GLY A 183 -9.08 10.52 6.32
N ILE A 184 -9.22 11.54 7.16
CA ILE A 184 -10.18 11.60 8.27
C ILE A 184 -11.46 12.33 7.83
N ARG A 185 -12.59 12.03 8.52
CA ARG A 185 -13.89 12.61 8.15
C ARG A 185 -14.18 13.95 8.80
N HIS A 186 -13.70 14.16 10.01
CA HIS A 186 -14.07 15.29 10.85
C HIS A 186 -12.84 16.04 11.38
N PRO A 187 -12.04 16.67 10.49
CA PRO A 187 -10.82 17.39 10.91
C PRO A 187 -11.11 18.50 11.90
N GLU A 188 -12.30 19.07 11.87
CA GLU A 188 -12.73 20.13 12.78
C GLU A 188 -12.90 19.65 14.23
N LYS A 189 -13.12 18.36 14.44
CA LYS A 189 -13.26 17.76 15.78
C LYS A 189 -11.93 17.31 16.37
N MET A 190 -10.95 17.00 15.53
CA MET A 190 -9.61 16.48 15.89
C MET A 190 -9.60 15.35 16.92
N ASP A 191 -10.69 14.58 17.02
CA ASP A 191 -10.77 13.37 17.85
C ASP A 191 -10.38 12.14 17.02
N LEU A 192 -9.10 12.01 16.76
CA LEU A 192 -8.55 10.93 15.92
C LEU A 192 -8.80 9.54 16.50
N GLU A 193 -8.93 9.42 17.82
CA GLU A 193 -9.22 8.14 18.47
C GLU A 193 -10.61 7.60 18.12
N ARG A 194 -11.55 8.49 17.83
CA ARG A 194 -12.94 8.16 17.51
C ARG A 194 -13.36 8.46 16.08
N ASP A 195 -12.44 8.97 15.25
CA ASP A 195 -12.75 9.23 13.86
C ASP A 195 -13.11 7.94 13.13
N GLU A 196 -14.31 7.92 12.55
CA GLU A 196 -14.88 6.72 11.90
C GLU A 196 -14.05 6.24 10.72
N ALA A 197 -13.44 7.16 9.96
CA ALA A 197 -12.62 6.79 8.83
C ALA A 197 -11.31 6.14 9.29
N ARG A 198 -10.69 6.67 10.37
CA ARG A 198 -9.52 6.05 10.98
C ARG A 198 -9.84 4.65 11.52
N LEU A 199 -10.94 4.51 12.27
CA LEU A 199 -11.37 3.21 12.80
C LEU A 199 -11.62 2.19 11.69
N LEU A 200 -12.21 2.63 10.57
CA LEU A 200 -12.45 1.79 9.41
C LEU A 200 -11.15 1.38 8.71
N ASN A 201 -10.18 2.30 8.59
CA ASN A 201 -8.84 2.00 8.08
C ASN A 201 -8.18 0.84 8.84
N ASP A 202 -8.14 0.94 10.16
CA ASP A 202 -7.53 -0.07 11.03
C ASP A 202 -8.28 -1.40 10.97
N LEU A 203 -9.61 -1.34 10.94
CA LEU A 203 -10.45 -2.52 10.81
C LEU A 203 -10.15 -3.29 9.53
N TYR A 204 -10.08 -2.59 8.38
CA TYR A 204 -9.77 -3.23 7.10
C TYR A 204 -8.39 -3.88 7.14
N ASP A 205 -7.36 -3.18 7.60
CA ASP A 205 -6.00 -3.72 7.68
C ASP A 205 -5.96 -5.00 8.53
N LYS A 206 -6.55 -4.95 9.73
CA LYS A 206 -6.64 -6.09 10.64
C LYS A 206 -7.40 -7.27 10.02
N VAL A 207 -8.55 -7.00 9.40
CA VAL A 207 -9.38 -8.07 8.80
C VAL A 207 -8.67 -8.69 7.61
N ARG A 208 -8.02 -7.89 6.72
CA ARG A 208 -7.29 -8.43 5.57
C ARG A 208 -6.13 -9.33 5.99
N ALA A 209 -5.43 -9.00 7.07
CA ALA A 209 -4.41 -9.88 7.65
C ALA A 209 -5.03 -11.19 8.19
N THR A 210 -6.08 -11.06 9.01
CA THR A 210 -6.66 -12.17 9.77
C THR A 210 -7.40 -13.18 8.90
N GLU A 211 -8.31 -12.71 8.05
CA GLU A 211 -9.13 -13.60 7.20
C GLU A 211 -8.31 -14.34 6.13
N ASN A 212 -7.13 -13.82 5.80
CA ASN A 212 -6.19 -14.42 4.86
C ASN A 212 -5.04 -15.15 5.55
N MET A 213 -4.88 -14.99 6.87
CA MET A 213 -3.82 -15.61 7.67
C MET A 213 -2.43 -15.32 7.13
N VAL A 214 -2.17 -14.05 6.79
CA VAL A 214 -0.90 -13.52 6.31
C VAL A 214 -0.54 -12.23 7.04
N TYR A 215 0.71 -11.80 6.96
CA TYR A 215 1.11 -10.50 7.47
C TYR A 215 0.59 -9.37 6.56
N LEU A 216 0.37 -8.21 7.17
CA LEU A 216 0.03 -6.99 6.42
C LEU A 216 0.83 -5.81 6.97
N ILE A 217 1.37 -4.99 6.05
CA ILE A 217 1.99 -3.69 6.35
C ILE A 217 1.17 -2.63 5.64
N SER A 218 0.61 -1.70 6.40
CA SER A 218 -0.09 -0.52 5.91
C SER A 218 0.72 0.72 6.25
N SER A 219 0.94 1.59 5.26
CA SER A 219 1.71 2.82 5.42
C SER A 219 0.86 3.99 4.97
N ASN A 220 0.53 4.90 5.89
CA ASN A 220 -0.41 5.99 5.65
C ASN A 220 0.26 7.37 5.72
N GLN A 221 -0.30 8.32 5.02
CA GLN A 221 0.04 9.72 5.20
C GLN A 221 -0.45 10.25 6.55
N VAL A 222 0.11 11.37 7.00
CA VAL A 222 -0.22 11.99 8.30
C VAL A 222 -0.29 13.51 8.17
N PHE A 223 -1.02 14.15 9.08
CA PHE A 223 -1.23 15.59 9.13
C PHE A 223 -2.00 16.18 7.95
N GLN A 224 -2.01 17.49 7.90
CA GLN A 224 -2.67 18.25 6.86
C GLN A 224 -1.73 18.49 5.68
N THR A 225 -2.24 18.21 4.49
CA THR A 225 -1.80 18.88 3.27
C THR A 225 -2.70 20.12 3.04
N LYS A 226 -2.49 20.84 1.94
CA LYS A 226 -3.31 22.03 1.62
C LYS A 226 -4.83 21.75 1.66
N GLU A 227 -5.25 20.53 1.34
CA GLU A 227 -6.67 20.22 1.08
C GLU A 227 -7.18 18.93 1.79
N ALA A 228 -6.31 18.19 2.46
CA ALA A 228 -6.67 16.94 3.12
C ALA A 228 -6.04 16.77 4.49
N TRP A 229 -6.72 16.03 5.36
CA TRP A 229 -6.23 15.61 6.65
C TRP A 229 -6.10 14.09 6.68
N TYR A 230 -4.95 13.59 7.12
CA TYR A 230 -4.64 12.19 7.27
C TYR A 230 -4.34 11.86 8.73
N CYS A 231 -4.81 10.69 9.19
CA CYS A 231 -4.67 10.31 10.59
C CYS A 231 -3.32 9.67 10.92
N GLY A 232 -2.47 9.39 9.94
CA GLY A 232 -1.31 8.55 10.19
C GLY A 232 -1.72 7.09 10.45
N HIS A 233 -1.33 6.55 11.59
CA HIS A 233 -1.67 5.21 12.02
C HIS A 233 -1.13 4.10 11.09
N SER A 234 0.07 4.34 10.53
CA SER A 234 0.80 3.29 9.79
C SER A 234 1.11 2.12 10.70
N ALA A 235 0.83 0.90 10.26
CA ALA A 235 0.86 -0.25 11.15
C ALA A 235 1.33 -1.54 10.47
N ILE A 236 1.75 -2.51 11.30
CA ILE A 236 2.15 -3.85 10.92
C ILE A 236 1.26 -4.84 11.67
N TYR A 237 0.59 -5.72 10.93
CA TYR A 237 -0.32 -6.72 11.50
C TYR A 237 0.19 -8.14 11.28
N ALA A 238 0.09 -8.95 12.34
CA ALA A 238 0.33 -10.37 12.28
C ALA A 238 -0.86 -11.12 11.61
N PRO A 239 -0.65 -12.36 11.16
CA PRO A 239 -1.73 -13.21 10.65
C PRO A 239 -2.87 -13.50 11.65
N SER A 240 -2.62 -13.28 12.93
CA SER A 240 -3.63 -13.37 14.02
C SER A 240 -4.52 -12.14 14.12
N GLY A 241 -4.18 -11.05 13.43
CA GLY A 241 -4.79 -9.73 13.59
C GLY A 241 -4.19 -8.91 14.74
N GLU A 242 -3.14 -9.39 15.37
CA GLU A 242 -2.36 -8.63 16.35
C GLU A 242 -1.64 -7.48 15.65
N GLN A 243 -1.73 -6.27 16.20
CA GLN A 243 -0.98 -5.11 15.76
C GLN A 243 0.43 -5.16 16.38
N LEU A 244 1.42 -5.56 15.58
CA LEU A 244 2.80 -5.71 16.05
C LEU A 244 3.49 -4.36 16.26
N ALA A 245 3.13 -3.36 15.46
CA ALA A 245 3.66 -2.01 15.56
C ALA A 245 2.69 -1.00 14.94
N CYS A 246 2.73 0.23 15.44
CA CYS A 246 1.98 1.35 14.91
C CYS A 246 2.70 2.66 15.20
N THR A 247 2.60 3.64 14.28
CA THR A 247 3.17 4.98 14.47
C THR A 247 2.28 5.88 15.35
N GLY A 248 1.02 5.49 15.57
CA GLY A 248 0.02 6.39 16.10
C GLY A 248 -0.23 7.56 15.13
N PHE A 249 -0.55 8.71 15.67
CA PHE A 249 -0.92 9.91 14.90
C PHE A 249 0.28 10.83 14.62
N ARG A 250 1.46 10.25 14.44
CA ARG A 250 2.70 11.02 14.30
C ARG A 250 3.46 10.60 13.05
N GLU A 251 4.18 11.56 12.51
CA GLU A 251 5.18 11.27 11.51
C GLU A 251 6.33 10.46 12.11
N GLY A 252 6.76 9.40 11.42
CA GLY A 252 7.81 8.51 11.89
C GLY A 252 7.77 7.15 11.21
N ILE A 253 8.63 6.25 11.68
CA ILE A 253 8.73 4.87 11.20
C ILE A 253 8.45 3.93 12.37
N CYS A 254 7.51 3.01 12.21
CA CYS A 254 7.35 1.89 13.13
C CYS A 254 8.01 0.63 12.57
N TYR A 255 8.49 -0.23 13.47
CA TYR A 255 9.24 -1.42 13.15
C TYR A 255 8.58 -2.64 13.77
N GLY A 256 8.53 -3.74 13.02
CA GLY A 256 8.05 -5.03 13.49
C GLY A 256 8.94 -6.17 13.05
N GLU A 257 8.95 -7.24 13.82
CA GLU A 257 9.61 -8.49 13.46
C GLU A 257 8.57 -9.50 13.01
N ILE A 258 8.77 -10.08 11.84
CA ILE A 258 7.85 -11.04 11.25
C ILE A 258 8.58 -12.32 10.84
N ASP A 259 7.90 -13.46 10.93
CA ASP A 259 8.37 -14.74 10.39
C ASP A 259 7.34 -15.26 9.40
N LEU A 260 7.61 -15.06 8.11
CA LEU A 260 6.70 -15.44 7.02
C LEU A 260 6.46 -16.95 6.91
N THR A 261 7.24 -17.77 7.61
CA THR A 261 7.07 -19.20 7.63
C THR A 261 6.34 -19.65 8.89
N GLN A 262 6.96 -19.46 10.06
CA GLN A 262 6.41 -19.95 11.32
C GLN A 262 5.16 -19.17 11.78
N GLY A 263 5.14 -17.85 11.58
CA GLY A 263 3.98 -17.03 11.93
C GLY A 263 2.72 -17.43 11.15
N ILE A 264 2.88 -17.68 9.84
CA ILE A 264 1.77 -18.13 8.99
C ILE A 264 1.34 -19.55 9.34
N ILE A 265 2.29 -20.48 9.56
CA ILE A 265 1.98 -21.83 10.00
C ILE A 265 1.20 -21.80 11.32
N ARG A 266 1.69 -21.05 12.30
CA ARG A 266 1.04 -20.89 13.61
C ARG A 266 -0.38 -20.36 13.49
N ALA A 267 -0.60 -19.33 12.70
CA ALA A 267 -1.93 -18.75 12.48
C ALA A 267 -2.89 -19.78 11.85
N ARG A 268 -2.43 -20.53 10.85
CA ARG A 268 -3.24 -21.52 10.13
C ARG A 268 -3.56 -22.75 10.97
N TYR A 269 -2.67 -23.15 11.87
CA TYR A 269 -2.86 -24.34 12.69
C TYR A 269 -3.52 -24.07 14.05
N LEU A 270 -3.10 -23.00 14.75
CA LEU A 270 -3.52 -22.76 16.13
C LEU A 270 -4.78 -21.92 16.24
N ALA A 271 -4.88 -20.84 15.43
CA ALA A 271 -5.99 -19.91 15.54
C ALA A 271 -7.33 -20.49 15.08
N HIS A 272 -7.33 -21.50 14.25
CA HIS A 272 -8.53 -22.12 13.67
C HIS A 272 -8.70 -23.60 14.02
N ASN A 273 -8.09 -24.07 15.10
CA ASN A 273 -8.19 -25.48 15.53
C ASN A 273 -7.90 -26.49 14.39
N GLY A 274 -6.93 -26.19 13.54
CA GLY A 274 -6.55 -27.01 12.40
C GLY A 274 -7.37 -26.77 11.13
N ASN A 275 -8.45 -25.99 11.17
CA ASN A 275 -9.19 -25.59 9.98
C ASN A 275 -8.34 -24.69 9.08
N ARG A 276 -8.56 -24.77 7.77
CA ARG A 276 -7.81 -24.02 6.76
C ARG A 276 -8.74 -23.20 5.87
N PRO A 277 -9.36 -22.11 6.39
CA PRO A 277 -10.43 -21.39 5.70
C PRO A 277 -10.08 -20.97 4.27
N VAL A 278 -8.81 -20.57 4.02
CA VAL A 278 -8.37 -20.20 2.66
C VAL A 278 -8.40 -21.39 1.70
N ARG A 279 -8.07 -22.61 2.16
CA ARG A 279 -8.03 -23.84 1.36
C ARG A 279 -9.38 -24.55 1.26
N GLU A 280 -10.22 -24.39 2.30
CA GLU A 280 -11.52 -25.06 2.45
C GLU A 280 -12.65 -24.28 1.77
N ARG A 281 -12.33 -23.20 1.08
CA ARG A 281 -13.29 -22.42 0.29
C ARG A 281 -13.98 -23.29 -0.75
N GLN A 282 -15.26 -23.01 -0.97
CA GLN A 282 -16.10 -23.67 -1.96
C GLN A 282 -16.48 -22.65 -3.06
N PRO A 283 -15.54 -22.26 -3.96
CA PRO A 283 -15.75 -21.16 -4.92
C PRO A 283 -16.99 -21.33 -5.78
N GLN A 284 -17.36 -22.57 -6.11
CA GLN A 284 -18.56 -22.90 -6.90
C GLN A 284 -19.86 -22.50 -6.22
N THR A 285 -19.85 -22.26 -4.90
CA THR A 285 -21.05 -21.82 -4.16
C THR A 285 -21.18 -20.30 -4.08
N TYR A 286 -20.13 -19.56 -4.43
CA TYR A 286 -20.08 -18.09 -4.34
C TYR A 286 -20.61 -17.42 -5.61
N THR A 287 -21.72 -17.93 -6.14
CA THR A 287 -22.27 -17.49 -7.43
C THR A 287 -22.66 -16.02 -7.49
N GLY A 288 -22.89 -15.40 -6.32
CA GLY A 288 -23.17 -13.96 -6.24
C GLY A 288 -22.03 -13.08 -6.75
N LEU A 289 -20.76 -13.53 -6.64
CA LEU A 289 -19.58 -12.79 -7.10
C LEU A 289 -19.52 -12.62 -8.63
N TYR A 290 -20.19 -13.50 -9.38
CA TYR A 290 -20.11 -13.57 -10.84
C TYR A 290 -21.38 -13.09 -11.55
N ARG A 291 -22.48 -12.82 -10.82
CA ARG A 291 -23.79 -12.46 -11.42
C ARG A 291 -23.76 -11.22 -12.29
N PHE A 292 -22.88 -10.27 -12.01
CA PHE A 292 -22.74 -9.03 -12.79
C PHE A 292 -22.01 -9.26 -14.11
N MET A 293 -21.13 -10.25 -14.18
CA MET A 293 -20.38 -10.57 -15.40
C MET A 293 -21.30 -11.21 -16.46
N GLU A 294 -22.30 -12.01 -16.02
CA GLU A 294 -23.21 -12.71 -16.92
C GLU A 294 -24.28 -11.78 -17.54
N LYS A 295 -24.61 -10.67 -16.89
CA LYS A 295 -25.71 -9.80 -17.30
C LYS A 295 -25.31 -8.58 -18.12
N GLY A 296 -24.04 -8.35 -18.40
CA GLY A 296 -23.56 -7.20 -19.17
C GLY A 296 -24.01 -5.85 -18.59
N THR A 297 -24.33 -5.80 -17.30
CA THR A 297 -24.78 -4.58 -16.65
C THR A 297 -23.55 -3.78 -16.24
N GLN A 298 -23.18 -2.81 -17.07
CA GLN A 298 -22.40 -1.67 -16.60
C GLN A 298 -23.28 -0.93 -15.57
N LEU A 299 -22.72 -0.70 -14.38
CA LEU A 299 -23.30 0.20 -13.39
C LEU A 299 -23.21 1.65 -13.88
#